data_93f36504613ebb554a0a05bcd8a99db1
#
_entry.id   93f36504613ebb554a0a05bcd8a99db1
#
_cell.length_a   1.000
_cell.length_b   1.000
_cell.length_c   1.000
_cell.angle_alpha   90.00
_cell.angle_beta   90.00
_cell.angle_gamma   90.00
#
_symmetry.space_group_name_H-M   'P 1'
#
loop_
_entity.id
_entity.type
_entity.pdbx_description
1 polymer ?
#
loop_
_entity_poly.entity_id
_entity_poly.type
_entity_poly.pdbx_seq_one_letter_code
_entity_poly.pdbx_strand_id
1 'polypeptide(L)'
;MTELVRPTHLLDQLAVNGALRTTGLYLTDPDITYQQLEAVGGLLGRMHQSLRFAIGDYLHMLENRFPEQFSQGAEVLGISEEGMREYLRVSEKVPRSIRREKLSWSHHRAVAALEPPEQREWLERAETERLSHHQLRDRLKPDPEPEQLTECRCCHRPL
;
A
#
# COMPACT_ATOMS: atom_id res chain seq x y z
N MET A 1 -24.24 -7.85 -15.56
CA MET A 1 -23.89 -9.08 -14.83
C MET A 1 -22.36 -9.14 -14.83
N THR A 2 -21.75 -8.71 -13.74
CA THR A 2 -20.27 -8.70 -13.61
C THR A 2 -19.88 -10.09 -13.15
N GLU A 3 -19.26 -10.86 -14.05
CA GLU A 3 -18.74 -12.18 -13.76
C GLU A 3 -17.65 -12.06 -12.70
N LEU A 4 -17.93 -12.53 -11.51
CA LEU A 4 -16.97 -12.66 -10.42
C LEU A 4 -15.87 -13.61 -10.90
N VAL A 5 -14.72 -13.06 -11.29
CA VAL A 5 -13.52 -13.84 -11.60
C VAL A 5 -13.22 -14.72 -10.40
N ARG A 6 -13.39 -16.03 -10.58
CA ARG A 6 -13.15 -17.01 -9.52
C ARG A 6 -11.67 -16.97 -9.13
N PRO A 7 -11.34 -17.03 -7.82
CA PRO A 7 -9.95 -16.98 -7.33
C PRO A 7 -9.05 -18.08 -7.90
N THR A 8 -9.60 -19.15 -8.41
CA THR A 8 -8.89 -20.25 -9.06
C THR A 8 -8.13 -19.83 -10.32
N HIS A 9 -8.61 -18.84 -11.07
CA HIS A 9 -7.98 -18.43 -12.33
C HIS A 9 -6.60 -17.76 -12.14
N LEU A 10 -6.37 -17.09 -11.02
CA LEU A 10 -5.09 -16.44 -10.70
C LEU A 10 -4.03 -17.46 -10.27
N LEU A 11 -4.45 -18.45 -9.47
CA LEU A 11 -3.60 -19.56 -9.05
C LEU A 11 -3.29 -20.49 -10.21
N ASP A 12 -4.25 -20.69 -11.13
CA ASP A 12 -4.06 -21.50 -12.33
C ASP A 12 -3.06 -20.85 -13.29
N GLN A 13 -3.04 -19.51 -13.43
CA GLN A 13 -2.03 -18.81 -14.23
C GLN A 13 -0.62 -18.92 -13.64
N LEU A 14 -0.49 -18.94 -12.32
CA LEU A 14 0.80 -19.18 -11.65
C LEU A 14 1.20 -20.66 -11.72
N ALA A 15 0.25 -21.58 -11.74
CA ALA A 15 0.49 -23.02 -11.84
C ALA A 15 0.92 -23.44 -13.24
N VAL A 16 0.47 -22.75 -14.30
CA VAL A 16 0.82 -23.07 -15.70
C VAL A 16 2.29 -22.79 -16.01
N ASN A 17 2.90 -21.77 -15.36
CA ASN A 17 4.28 -21.37 -15.64
C ASN A 17 5.25 -21.61 -14.47
N GLY A 18 4.81 -22.28 -13.41
CA GLY A 18 5.66 -22.58 -12.25
C GLY A 18 4.90 -22.54 -10.93
N ALA A 19 5.46 -23.12 -9.90
CA ALA A 19 4.88 -23.13 -8.56
C ALA A 19 5.41 -21.94 -7.73
N LEU A 20 4.55 -21.04 -7.30
CA LEU A 20 4.89 -20.07 -6.27
C LEU A 20 4.95 -20.80 -4.91
N ARG A 21 6.12 -20.78 -4.29
CA ARG A 21 6.37 -21.38 -2.96
C ARG A 21 6.78 -20.30 -1.97
N THR A 22 6.77 -20.60 -0.70
CA THR A 22 7.26 -19.70 0.36
C THR A 22 8.73 -19.32 0.17
N THR A 23 9.50 -20.15 -0.55
CA THR A 23 10.93 -19.94 -0.83
C THR A 23 11.22 -19.27 -2.17
N GLY A 24 10.19 -18.99 -2.98
CA GLY A 24 10.36 -18.29 -4.27
C GLY A 24 9.51 -18.84 -5.41
N LEU A 25 9.82 -18.38 -6.61
CA LEU A 25 9.19 -18.79 -7.86
C LEU A 25 10.07 -19.80 -8.58
N TYR A 26 9.52 -20.99 -8.87
CA TYR A 26 10.20 -22.07 -9.57
C TYR A 26 9.58 -22.25 -10.94
N LEU A 27 10.24 -21.72 -11.96
CA LEU A 27 9.84 -21.90 -13.37
C LEU A 27 10.52 -23.16 -13.89
N THR A 28 9.72 -24.15 -14.26
CA THR A 28 10.22 -25.47 -14.71
C THR A 28 10.15 -25.66 -16.22
N ASP A 29 9.52 -24.74 -16.95
CA ASP A 29 9.42 -24.80 -18.40
C ASP A 29 10.71 -24.26 -19.05
N PRO A 30 11.53 -25.11 -19.71
CA PRO A 30 12.77 -24.69 -20.36
C PRO A 30 12.50 -23.83 -21.61
N ASP A 31 11.29 -23.91 -22.19
CA ASP A 31 10.92 -23.23 -23.43
C ASP A 31 10.11 -21.94 -23.16
N ILE A 32 10.13 -21.46 -21.89
CA ILE A 32 9.40 -20.23 -21.51
C ILE A 32 9.88 -19.05 -22.35
N THR A 33 8.95 -18.38 -23.01
CA THR A 33 9.23 -17.19 -23.81
C THR A 33 9.39 -15.95 -22.94
N TYR A 34 10.12 -14.94 -23.45
CA TYR A 34 10.24 -13.64 -22.77
C TYR A 34 8.87 -13.01 -22.49
N GLN A 35 7.92 -13.11 -23.42
CA GLN A 35 6.57 -12.55 -23.25
C GLN A 35 5.80 -13.21 -22.11
N GLN A 36 5.94 -14.53 -21.94
CA GLN A 36 5.35 -15.25 -20.82
C GLN A 36 6.01 -14.84 -19.49
N LEU A 37 7.34 -14.68 -19.48
CA LEU A 37 8.08 -14.23 -18.31
C LEU A 37 7.71 -12.79 -17.92
N GLU A 38 7.54 -11.90 -18.88
CA GLU A 38 7.06 -10.53 -18.68
C GLU A 38 5.65 -10.50 -18.08
N ALA A 39 4.74 -11.36 -18.55
CA ALA A 39 3.40 -11.49 -18.00
C ALA A 39 3.42 -11.94 -16.52
N VAL A 40 4.28 -12.91 -16.17
CA VAL A 40 4.51 -13.34 -14.77
C VAL A 40 5.06 -12.20 -13.93
N GLY A 41 6.04 -11.45 -14.44
CA GLY A 41 6.60 -10.29 -13.76
C GLY A 41 5.57 -9.19 -13.50
N GLY A 42 4.73 -8.90 -14.48
CA GLY A 42 3.61 -7.97 -14.34
C GLY A 42 2.59 -8.40 -13.28
N LEU A 43 2.26 -9.70 -13.23
CA LEU A 43 1.38 -10.24 -12.20
C LEU A 43 1.98 -10.11 -10.79
N LEU A 44 3.24 -10.51 -10.62
CA LEU A 44 3.97 -10.37 -9.34
C LEU A 44 4.05 -8.91 -8.89
N GLY A 45 4.29 -7.98 -9.82
CA GLY A 45 4.30 -6.55 -9.55
C GLY A 45 2.95 -6.05 -9.01
N ARG A 46 1.85 -6.43 -9.65
CA ARG A 46 0.49 -6.09 -9.17
C ARG A 46 0.19 -6.71 -7.81
N MET A 47 0.53 -7.98 -7.60
CA MET A 47 0.36 -8.65 -6.30
C MET A 47 1.17 -7.94 -5.21
N HIS A 48 2.42 -7.59 -5.48
CA HIS A 48 3.26 -6.86 -4.53
C HIS A 48 2.66 -5.51 -4.12
N GLN A 49 2.09 -4.77 -5.08
CA GLN A 49 1.48 -3.47 -4.80
C GLN A 49 0.14 -3.59 -4.04
N SER A 50 -0.69 -4.57 -4.40
CA SER A 50 -2.01 -4.74 -3.82
C SER A 50 -2.00 -5.46 -2.47
N LEU A 51 -0.98 -6.26 -2.18
CA LEU A 51 -0.95 -7.16 -1.02
C LEU A 51 -1.16 -6.42 0.32
N ARG A 52 -0.54 -5.26 0.48
CA ARG A 52 -0.67 -4.47 1.72
C ARG A 52 -2.09 -3.97 1.96
N PHE A 53 -2.77 -3.53 0.91
CA PHE A 53 -4.18 -3.17 0.99
C PHE A 53 -5.06 -4.40 1.22
N ALA A 54 -4.77 -5.51 0.53
CA ALA A 54 -5.52 -6.74 0.71
C ALA A 54 -5.43 -7.27 2.16
N ILE A 55 -4.24 -7.20 2.76
CA ILE A 55 -4.04 -7.55 4.17
C ILE A 55 -4.81 -6.60 5.07
N GLY A 56 -4.71 -5.28 4.86
CA GLY A 56 -5.45 -4.30 5.65
C GLY A 56 -6.97 -4.46 5.53
N ASP A 57 -7.48 -4.69 4.33
CA ASP A 57 -8.91 -4.96 4.09
C ASP A 57 -9.37 -6.27 4.74
N TYR A 58 -8.51 -7.30 4.73
CA TYR A 58 -8.76 -8.57 5.44
C TYR A 58 -8.85 -8.35 6.95
N LEU A 59 -7.87 -7.65 7.54
CA LEU A 59 -7.85 -7.33 8.97
C LEU A 59 -9.08 -6.52 9.39
N HIS A 60 -9.46 -5.53 8.59
CA HIS A 60 -10.67 -4.73 8.83
C HIS A 60 -11.94 -5.59 8.79
N MET A 61 -12.03 -6.53 7.83
CA MET A 61 -13.15 -7.47 7.77
C MET A 61 -13.17 -8.41 8.98
N LEU A 62 -12.00 -8.89 9.39
CA LEU A 62 -11.84 -9.78 10.52
C LEU A 62 -12.27 -9.10 11.82
N GLU A 63 -11.81 -7.87 12.07
CA GLU A 63 -12.19 -7.07 13.24
C GLU A 63 -13.69 -6.81 13.32
N ASN A 64 -14.31 -6.47 12.18
CA ASN A 64 -15.74 -6.15 12.15
C ASN A 64 -16.66 -7.38 12.24
N ARG A 65 -16.24 -8.53 11.71
CA ARG A 65 -17.10 -9.73 11.65
C ARG A 65 -16.80 -10.75 12.73
N PHE A 66 -15.54 -10.83 13.13
CA PHE A 66 -15.02 -11.88 14.02
C PHE A 66 -14.07 -11.30 15.08
N PRO A 67 -14.49 -10.30 15.89
CA PRO A 67 -13.59 -9.59 16.82
C PRO A 67 -12.93 -10.54 17.82
N GLU A 68 -13.64 -11.58 18.28
CA GLU A 68 -13.12 -12.57 19.22
C GLU A 68 -12.01 -13.46 18.64
N GLN A 69 -11.97 -13.59 17.31
CA GLN A 69 -11.00 -14.40 16.55
C GLN A 69 -9.91 -13.54 15.87
N PHE A 70 -9.92 -12.23 16.12
CA PHE A 70 -8.98 -11.31 15.46
C PHE A 70 -7.53 -11.73 15.63
N SER A 71 -7.10 -12.02 16.86
CA SER A 71 -5.71 -12.40 17.14
C SER A 71 -5.29 -13.68 16.41
N GLN A 72 -6.17 -14.69 16.35
CA GLN A 72 -5.88 -15.95 15.65
C GLN A 72 -5.79 -15.75 14.14
N GLY A 73 -6.72 -14.97 13.57
CA GLY A 73 -6.71 -14.67 12.13
C GLY A 73 -5.54 -13.78 11.72
N ALA A 74 -5.10 -12.89 12.59
CA ALA A 74 -3.93 -12.05 12.37
C ALA A 74 -2.62 -12.86 12.44
N GLU A 75 -2.52 -13.84 13.35
CA GLU A 75 -1.34 -14.72 13.49
C GLU A 75 -1.06 -15.52 12.21
N VAL A 76 -2.10 -15.94 11.50
CA VAL A 76 -1.98 -16.66 10.21
C VAL A 76 -1.21 -15.87 9.15
N LEU A 77 -1.23 -14.52 9.21
CA LEU A 77 -0.54 -13.68 8.25
C LEU A 77 0.99 -13.72 8.39
N GLY A 78 1.53 -14.12 9.55
CA GLY A 78 2.96 -14.18 9.81
C GLY A 78 3.70 -12.84 9.70
N ILE A 79 2.99 -11.72 9.89
CA ILE A 79 3.55 -10.36 9.86
C ILE A 79 3.59 -9.77 11.27
N SER A 80 4.49 -8.80 11.48
CA SER A 80 4.61 -8.16 12.79
C SER A 80 3.33 -7.41 13.18
N GLU A 81 3.06 -7.30 14.47
CA GLU A 81 1.92 -6.57 15.02
C GLU A 81 1.92 -5.09 14.56
N GLU A 82 3.08 -4.46 14.51
CA GLU A 82 3.24 -3.09 13.99
C GLU A 82 2.83 -3.00 12.52
N GLY A 83 3.27 -3.96 11.69
CA GLY A 83 2.90 -4.04 10.27
C GLY A 83 1.39 -4.24 10.09
N MET A 84 0.76 -5.08 10.90
CA MET A 84 -0.68 -5.30 10.88
C MET A 84 -1.46 -4.03 11.22
N ARG A 85 -1.08 -3.35 12.31
CA ARG A 85 -1.70 -2.08 12.71
C ARG A 85 -1.60 -1.02 11.62
N GLU A 86 -0.45 -0.94 10.96
CA GLU A 86 -0.24 0.04 9.89
C GLU A 86 -1.07 -0.29 8.65
N TYR A 87 -1.17 -1.56 8.23
CA TYR A 87 -1.99 -1.96 7.10
C TYR A 87 -3.48 -1.75 7.37
N LEU A 88 -3.96 -2.10 8.57
CA LEU A 88 -5.32 -1.86 9.00
C LEU A 88 -5.62 -0.35 8.98
N ARG A 89 -4.80 0.46 9.65
CA ARG A 89 -4.96 1.92 9.73
C ARG A 89 -5.07 2.57 8.35
N VAL A 90 -4.18 2.22 7.40
CA VAL A 90 -4.21 2.81 6.06
C VAL A 90 -5.44 2.35 5.28
N SER A 91 -5.86 1.09 5.41
CA SER A 91 -7.06 0.58 4.75
C SER A 91 -8.35 1.22 5.26
N GLU A 92 -8.42 1.53 6.55
CA GLU A 92 -9.55 2.24 7.15
C GLU A 92 -9.59 3.72 6.74
N LYS A 93 -8.44 4.39 6.80
CA LYS A 93 -8.34 5.83 6.53
C LYS A 93 -8.42 6.18 5.06
N VAL A 94 -8.05 5.27 4.16
CA VAL A 94 -8.08 5.50 2.70
C VAL A 94 -9.10 4.56 2.06
N PRO A 95 -10.36 5.02 1.89
CA PRO A 95 -11.43 4.22 1.30
C PRO A 95 -11.07 3.71 -0.11
N ARG A 96 -11.58 2.54 -0.47
CA ARG A 96 -11.34 1.92 -1.80
C ARG A 96 -11.66 2.86 -2.96
N SER A 97 -12.69 3.70 -2.82
CA SER A 97 -13.10 4.69 -3.84
C SER A 97 -12.09 5.80 -4.11
N ILE A 98 -11.12 5.98 -3.21
CA ILE A 98 -10.06 7.00 -3.32
C ILE A 98 -8.75 6.37 -3.81
N ARG A 99 -8.57 5.05 -3.63
CA ARG A 99 -7.34 4.36 -4.03
C ARG A 99 -7.12 4.43 -5.54
N ARG A 100 -5.88 4.67 -5.95
CA ARG A 100 -5.46 4.82 -7.34
C ARG A 100 -4.45 3.72 -7.70
N GLU A 101 -4.77 2.94 -8.75
CA GLU A 101 -3.97 1.78 -9.16
C GLU A 101 -2.56 2.12 -9.61
N LYS A 102 -2.36 3.33 -10.18
CA LYS A 102 -1.04 3.78 -10.64
C LYS A 102 -0.13 4.27 -9.52
N LEU A 103 -0.67 4.42 -8.31
CA LEU A 103 0.09 4.86 -7.15
C LEU A 103 0.37 3.69 -6.21
N SER A 104 1.58 3.66 -5.65
CA SER A 104 1.94 2.63 -4.68
C SER A 104 1.21 2.82 -3.35
N TRP A 105 1.14 1.76 -2.53
CA TRP A 105 0.63 1.83 -1.17
C TRP A 105 1.29 2.95 -0.34
N SER A 106 2.57 3.23 -0.56
CA SER A 106 3.30 4.28 0.17
C SER A 106 2.79 5.70 -0.10
N HIS A 107 2.23 5.96 -1.30
CA HIS A 107 1.55 7.23 -1.60
C HIS A 107 0.27 7.38 -0.77
N HIS A 108 -0.54 6.32 -0.72
CA HIS A 108 -1.79 6.31 0.04
C HIS A 108 -1.52 6.42 1.56
N ARG A 109 -0.48 5.74 2.05
CA ARG A 109 -0.02 5.88 3.43
C ARG A 109 0.33 7.32 3.79
N ALA A 110 0.98 8.04 2.86
CA ALA A 110 1.39 9.43 3.09
C ALA A 110 0.19 10.37 3.32
N VAL A 111 -0.93 10.12 2.64
CA VAL A 111 -2.16 10.93 2.76
C VAL A 111 -3.15 10.41 3.79
N ALA A 112 -2.89 9.26 4.43
CA ALA A 112 -3.85 8.61 5.32
C ALA A 112 -4.23 9.43 6.56
N ALA A 113 -3.46 10.45 6.92
CA ALA A 113 -3.77 11.37 8.02
C ALA A 113 -4.68 12.53 7.61
N LEU A 114 -4.89 12.75 6.32
CA LEU A 114 -5.72 13.82 5.78
C LEU A 114 -7.19 13.41 5.72
N GLU A 115 -8.07 14.42 5.58
CA GLU A 115 -9.48 14.18 5.32
C GLU A 115 -9.73 13.63 3.88
N PRO A 116 -10.80 12.84 3.66
CA PRO A 116 -11.03 12.19 2.37
C PRO A 116 -11.03 13.11 1.13
N PRO A 117 -11.53 14.35 1.16
CA PRO A 117 -11.41 15.28 0.03
C PRO A 117 -9.95 15.63 -0.29
N GLU A 118 -9.15 15.94 0.73
CA GLU A 118 -7.74 16.27 0.59
C GLU A 118 -6.92 15.06 0.11
N GLN A 119 -7.24 13.85 0.63
CA GLN A 119 -6.61 12.62 0.15
C GLN A 119 -6.79 12.46 -1.36
N ARG A 120 -8.02 12.71 -1.86
CA ARG A 120 -8.32 12.60 -3.29
C ARG A 120 -7.51 13.58 -4.12
N GLU A 121 -7.48 14.84 -3.70
CA GLU A 121 -6.73 15.91 -4.37
C GLU A 121 -5.23 15.58 -4.44
N TRP A 122 -4.63 15.23 -3.30
CA TRP A 122 -3.21 14.92 -3.25
C TRP A 122 -2.81 13.67 -4.03
N LEU A 123 -3.66 12.64 -4.04
CA LEU A 123 -3.41 11.43 -4.85
C LEU A 123 -3.57 11.74 -6.35
N GLU A 124 -4.54 12.57 -6.73
CA GLU A 124 -4.70 13.02 -8.12
C GLU A 124 -3.50 13.83 -8.60
N ARG A 125 -3.06 14.75 -7.76
CA ARG A 125 -1.86 15.54 -8.03
C ARG A 125 -0.61 14.66 -8.13
N ALA A 126 -0.44 13.70 -7.23
CA ALA A 126 0.67 12.75 -7.27
C ALA A 126 0.68 11.92 -8.55
N GLU A 127 -0.48 11.49 -9.05
CA GLU A 127 -0.61 10.75 -10.30
C GLU A 127 -0.29 11.63 -11.52
N THR A 128 -0.83 12.86 -11.57
CA THR A 128 -0.68 13.79 -12.68
C THR A 128 0.76 14.30 -12.81
N GLU A 129 1.37 14.68 -11.69
CA GLU A 129 2.74 15.19 -11.63
C GLU A 129 3.80 14.06 -11.54
N ARG A 130 3.38 12.80 -11.51
CA ARG A 130 4.25 11.62 -11.35
C ARG A 130 5.18 11.72 -10.14
N LEU A 131 4.66 12.21 -9.01
CA LEU A 131 5.44 12.35 -7.80
C LEU A 131 5.83 10.98 -7.25
N SER A 132 7.04 10.86 -6.75
CA SER A 132 7.41 9.76 -5.87
C SER A 132 6.75 9.93 -4.50
N HIS A 133 6.59 8.84 -3.76
CA HIS A 133 6.00 8.91 -2.42
C HIS A 133 6.84 9.77 -1.44
N HIS A 134 8.15 9.92 -1.66
CA HIS A 134 9.00 10.82 -0.91
C HIS A 134 8.67 12.30 -1.21
N GLN A 135 8.57 12.64 -2.49
CA GLN A 135 8.19 13.99 -2.91
C GLN A 135 6.79 14.38 -2.42
N LEU A 136 5.84 13.44 -2.50
CA LEU A 136 4.50 13.66 -1.95
C LEU A 136 4.55 13.94 -0.45
N ARG A 137 5.26 13.10 0.31
CA ARG A 137 5.41 13.28 1.76
C ARG A 137 6.09 14.60 2.11
N ASP A 138 7.09 15.01 1.35
CA ASP A 138 7.80 16.26 1.62
C ASP A 138 6.90 17.49 1.36
N ARG A 139 6.02 17.43 0.34
CA ARG A 139 5.03 18.47 0.08
C ARG A 139 3.87 18.50 1.09
N LEU A 140 3.62 17.39 1.77
CA LEU A 140 2.61 17.28 2.82
C LEU A 140 3.10 17.77 4.19
N LYS A 141 4.40 17.98 4.35
CA LYS A 141 4.92 18.60 5.57
C LYS A 141 4.42 20.05 5.65
N PRO A 142 3.92 20.48 6.82
CA PRO A 142 3.66 21.90 7.02
C PRO A 142 4.96 22.68 6.78
N ASP A 143 4.84 23.86 6.16
CA ASP A 143 5.96 24.79 6.10
C ASP A 143 6.52 24.95 7.52
N PRO A 144 7.85 24.89 7.71
CA PRO A 144 8.41 25.13 9.02
C PRO A 144 7.89 26.48 9.49
N GLU A 145 7.24 26.49 10.67
CA GLU A 145 6.85 27.75 11.30
C GLU A 145 8.08 28.66 11.30
N PRO A 146 7.94 29.92 10.88
CA PRO A 146 9.05 30.85 10.94
C PRO A 146 9.55 30.84 12.39
N GLU A 147 10.80 30.45 12.57
CA GLU A 147 11.47 30.41 13.87
C GLU A 147 11.19 31.76 14.53
N GLN A 148 10.31 31.78 15.52
CA GLN A 148 10.09 32.99 16.29
C GLN A 148 11.41 33.24 17.03
N LEU A 149 12.23 34.13 16.46
CA LEU A 149 13.44 34.58 17.08
C LEU A 149 13.00 35.34 18.33
N THR A 150 12.89 34.61 19.44
CA THR A 150 12.59 35.19 20.76
C THR A 150 13.84 35.91 21.33
N GLU A 151 15.01 35.67 20.73
CA GLU A 151 16.27 36.26 21.14
C GLU A 151 17.13 36.64 19.93
N CYS A 152 17.82 37.76 20.04
CA CYS A 152 18.80 38.18 19.05
C CYS A 152 19.99 37.20 19.02
N ARG A 153 20.31 36.61 17.87
CA ARG A 153 21.46 35.68 17.71
C ARG A 153 22.83 36.27 18.04
N CYS A 154 22.98 37.59 18.05
CA CYS A 154 24.27 38.27 18.30
C CYS A 154 24.46 38.72 19.75
N CYS A 155 23.39 39.04 20.48
CA CYS A 155 23.51 39.58 21.83
C CYS A 155 22.62 38.88 22.88
N HIS A 156 21.87 37.80 22.46
CA HIS A 156 20.98 37.00 23.34
C HIS A 156 19.94 37.83 24.12
N ARG A 157 19.59 39.03 23.63
CA ARG A 157 18.52 39.82 24.23
C ARG A 157 17.18 39.42 23.64
N PRO A 158 16.10 39.37 24.47
CA PRO A 158 14.76 39.16 23.97
C PRO A 158 14.38 40.28 22.99
N LEU A 159 13.70 39.89 21.88
CA LEU A 159 13.19 40.82 20.87
C LEU A 159 11.83 41.34 21.24
#